data_6c9afb3e447d95f2e6416784a7037673
#
_entry.id   6c9afb3e447d95f2e6416784a7037673
#
_cell.length_a   1.000
_cell.length_b   1.000
_cell.length_c   1.000
_cell.angle_alpha   90.00
_cell.angle_beta   90.00
_cell.angle_gamma   90.00
#
_symmetry.space_group_name_H-M   'P 1'
#
loop_
_entity.id
_entity.type
_entity.pdbx_description
1 polymer ?
#
loop_
_entity_poly.entity_id
_entity_poly.type
_entity_poly.pdbx_seq_one_letter_code
_entity_poly.pdbx_strand_id
1 'polypeptide(L)'
;MKTLIFSLVLALAATATSASAQTAPSRLDEVVKSGSLRVCMTGDYKPFTFFKSDNSFEGIDVDLARSLAKALGVEARFVKTSWTNLTSDFLEKCDIAMGGVSVTLERQKKVSFSAPHMVDGKAAIARCADAAKFQSLAAIDQPATRAIVNPGGTNERFARANYKQAQLILHPDNVTIFDQIVQGKADVMVTDASETLWQAKLHPQLCAIRPDQPLQFSEKAFMLPRGDVPFKEFVDTWMHQLKATGDYDRVLNQWLK
;
A
#
# COMPACT_ATOMS: atom_id res chain seq x y z
N MET A 1 -57.61 -13.20 -70.75
CA MET A 1 -56.49 -13.87 -70.09
C MET A 1 -55.91 -12.89 -69.07
N LYS A 2 -56.16 -13.09 -67.76
CA LYS A 2 -55.69 -12.25 -66.69
C LYS A 2 -54.64 -13.05 -65.94
N THR A 3 -53.36 -12.60 -65.97
CA THR A 3 -52.23 -13.20 -65.32
C THR A 3 -52.11 -12.61 -63.90
N LEU A 4 -52.31 -13.44 -62.87
CA LEU A 4 -52.04 -13.09 -61.44
C LEU A 4 -50.53 -13.29 -61.15
N ILE A 5 -49.89 -12.24 -60.75
CA ILE A 5 -48.49 -12.29 -60.14
C ILE A 5 -48.60 -12.41 -58.63
N PHE A 6 -48.15 -13.55 -58.10
CA PHE A 6 -48.04 -13.78 -56.67
C PHE A 6 -46.69 -13.29 -56.19
N SER A 7 -46.66 -12.19 -55.42
CA SER A 7 -45.46 -11.70 -54.83
C SER A 7 -45.25 -12.42 -53.49
N LEU A 8 -44.18 -13.21 -53.40
CA LEU A 8 -43.76 -13.93 -52.21
C LEU A 8 -42.85 -12.97 -51.34
N VAL A 9 -43.38 -12.47 -50.25
CA VAL A 9 -42.63 -11.66 -49.28
C VAL A 9 -41.89 -12.60 -48.31
N LEU A 10 -40.58 -12.71 -48.47
CA LEU A 10 -39.71 -13.48 -47.58
C LEU A 10 -39.38 -12.62 -46.33
N ALA A 11 -40.02 -12.91 -45.19
CA ALA A 11 -39.69 -12.25 -43.90
C ALA A 11 -38.42 -12.87 -43.33
N LEU A 12 -37.32 -12.13 -43.38
CA LEU A 12 -36.06 -12.48 -42.71
C LEU A 12 -36.21 -12.17 -41.19
N ALA A 13 -36.43 -13.18 -40.37
CA ALA A 13 -36.38 -13.06 -38.93
C ALA A 13 -34.92 -12.97 -38.48
N ALA A 14 -34.44 -11.78 -38.16
CA ALA A 14 -33.14 -11.56 -37.53
C ALA A 14 -33.18 -12.01 -36.06
N THR A 15 -32.67 -13.19 -35.76
CA THR A 15 -32.42 -13.65 -34.40
C THR A 15 -31.24 -12.88 -33.83
N ALA A 16 -31.51 -11.83 -33.03
CA ALA A 16 -30.51 -11.17 -32.22
C ALA A 16 -30.07 -12.12 -31.12
N THR A 17 -28.96 -12.80 -31.33
CA THR A 17 -28.23 -13.53 -30.26
C THR A 17 -27.65 -12.48 -29.30
N SER A 18 -28.30 -12.29 -28.15
CA SER A 18 -27.75 -11.53 -27.04
C SER A 18 -26.50 -12.27 -26.56
N ALA A 19 -25.32 -11.83 -26.96
CA ALA A 19 -24.08 -12.27 -26.38
C ALA A 19 -24.07 -11.79 -24.91
N SER A 20 -24.36 -12.69 -23.97
CA SER A 20 -24.08 -12.46 -22.54
C SER A 20 -22.58 -12.22 -22.46
N ALA A 21 -22.17 -11.00 -22.20
CA ALA A 21 -20.81 -10.68 -21.84
C ALA A 21 -20.51 -11.44 -20.53
N GLN A 22 -19.83 -12.56 -20.65
CA GLN A 22 -19.39 -13.36 -19.50
C GLN A 22 -18.33 -12.50 -18.81
N THR A 23 -18.71 -11.84 -17.71
CA THR A 23 -17.75 -11.11 -16.87
C THR A 23 -16.69 -12.08 -16.39
N ALA A 24 -15.42 -11.70 -16.53
CA ALA A 24 -14.31 -12.49 -15.96
C ALA A 24 -14.60 -12.75 -14.47
N PRO A 25 -14.30 -13.97 -13.96
CA PRO A 25 -14.54 -14.28 -12.55
C PRO A 25 -13.80 -13.28 -11.66
N SER A 26 -14.51 -12.78 -10.64
CA SER A 26 -13.92 -11.87 -9.66
C SER A 26 -12.92 -12.62 -8.78
N ARG A 27 -11.87 -11.94 -8.34
CA ARG A 27 -10.94 -12.43 -7.33
C ARG A 27 -11.66 -12.76 -6.02
N LEU A 28 -12.77 -12.10 -5.72
CA LEU A 28 -13.64 -12.46 -4.60
C LEU A 28 -14.08 -13.92 -4.67
N ASP A 29 -14.62 -14.34 -5.82
CA ASP A 29 -15.11 -15.71 -6.02
C ASP A 29 -13.96 -16.72 -6.00
N GLU A 30 -12.81 -16.37 -6.60
CA GLU A 30 -11.61 -17.21 -6.61
C GLU A 30 -11.07 -17.43 -5.20
N VAL A 31 -10.99 -16.39 -4.37
CA VAL A 31 -10.51 -16.45 -2.97
C VAL A 31 -11.44 -17.32 -2.12
N VAL A 32 -12.74 -17.08 -2.20
CA VAL A 32 -13.75 -17.87 -1.46
C VAL A 32 -13.67 -19.34 -1.89
N LYS A 33 -13.61 -19.62 -3.19
CA LYS A 33 -13.51 -20.98 -3.73
C LYS A 33 -12.22 -21.69 -3.32
N SER A 34 -11.09 -20.97 -3.29
CA SER A 34 -9.78 -21.56 -2.93
C SER A 34 -9.61 -21.79 -1.42
N GLY A 35 -10.44 -21.15 -0.58
CA GLY A 35 -10.32 -21.15 0.87
C GLY A 35 -9.11 -20.37 1.40
N SER A 36 -8.47 -19.54 0.59
CA SER A 36 -7.29 -18.77 1.03
C SER A 36 -7.17 -17.42 0.36
N LEU A 37 -6.80 -16.40 1.16
CA LEU A 37 -6.44 -15.04 0.72
C LEU A 37 -4.93 -14.90 0.73
N ARG A 38 -4.31 -14.77 -0.45
CA ARG A 38 -2.87 -14.54 -0.59
C ARG A 38 -2.57 -13.05 -0.46
N VAL A 39 -1.81 -12.68 0.55
CA VAL A 39 -1.52 -11.29 0.92
C VAL A 39 -0.03 -10.99 0.72
N CYS A 40 0.31 -10.15 -0.25
CA CYS A 40 1.68 -9.67 -0.43
C CYS A 40 2.02 -8.60 0.62
N MET A 41 3.16 -8.78 1.31
CA MET A 41 3.70 -7.85 2.32
C MET A 41 5.21 -7.79 2.26
N THR A 42 5.81 -6.60 2.50
CA THR A 42 7.26 -6.45 2.50
C THR A 42 7.93 -7.00 3.75
N GLY A 43 7.27 -6.86 4.90
CA GLY A 43 7.78 -7.37 6.18
C GLY A 43 8.94 -6.58 6.77
N ASP A 44 9.16 -5.34 6.34
CA ASP A 44 10.24 -4.47 6.77
C ASP A 44 9.77 -3.06 7.16
N TYR A 45 8.46 -2.91 7.44
CA TYR A 45 7.83 -1.59 7.61
C TYR A 45 6.92 -1.55 8.84
N LYS A 46 7.54 -1.41 10.03
CA LYS A 46 6.80 -1.18 11.28
C LYS A 46 6.15 0.21 11.30
N PRO A 47 4.94 0.34 11.89
CA PRO A 47 4.15 -0.67 12.58
C PRO A 47 3.21 -1.48 11.67
N PHE A 48 3.22 -1.29 10.34
CA PHE A 48 2.26 -1.90 9.41
C PHE A 48 2.53 -3.39 9.17
N THR A 49 3.79 -3.75 8.89
CA THR A 49 4.20 -5.14 8.64
C THR A 49 5.65 -5.37 9.04
N PHE A 50 5.89 -6.47 9.75
CA PHE A 50 7.22 -6.92 10.12
C PHE A 50 7.32 -8.44 10.01
N PHE A 51 8.39 -8.92 9.36
CA PHE A 51 8.68 -10.35 9.22
C PHE A 51 9.67 -10.77 10.29
N LYS A 52 9.25 -11.66 11.18
CA LYS A 52 10.03 -12.10 12.34
C LYS A 52 10.98 -13.24 11.99
N SER A 53 11.89 -13.52 12.91
CA SER A 53 12.86 -14.61 12.81
C SER A 53 12.21 -16.02 12.84
N ASP A 54 11.00 -16.15 13.38
CA ASP A 54 10.20 -17.38 13.37
C ASP A 54 9.41 -17.58 12.07
N ASN A 55 9.67 -16.79 11.03
CA ASN A 55 8.98 -16.77 9.73
C ASN A 55 7.50 -16.37 9.80
N SER A 56 7.08 -15.70 10.85
CA SER A 56 5.73 -15.13 10.94
C SER A 56 5.72 -13.63 10.67
N PHE A 57 4.55 -13.12 10.30
CA PHE A 57 4.33 -11.68 10.16
C PHE A 57 3.57 -11.12 11.35
N GLU A 58 3.87 -9.87 11.71
CA GLU A 58 3.14 -9.07 12.68
C GLU A 58 2.97 -7.62 12.19
N GLY A 59 2.00 -6.89 12.74
CA GLY A 59 1.74 -5.48 12.42
C GLY A 59 0.28 -5.18 12.15
N ILE A 60 -0.03 -3.89 12.03
CA ILE A 60 -1.39 -3.38 11.78
C ILE A 60 -2.03 -4.09 10.60
N ASP A 61 -1.37 -4.09 9.43
CA ASP A 61 -1.94 -4.64 8.21
C ASP A 61 -1.96 -6.17 8.21
N VAL A 62 -1.16 -6.82 9.06
CA VAL A 62 -1.24 -8.26 9.28
C VAL A 62 -2.52 -8.63 10.02
N ASP A 63 -2.86 -7.87 11.08
CA ASP A 63 -4.09 -8.09 11.83
C ASP A 63 -5.34 -7.73 10.99
N LEU A 64 -5.25 -6.66 10.19
CA LEU A 64 -6.30 -6.33 9.22
C LEU A 64 -6.46 -7.41 8.15
N ALA A 65 -5.38 -7.99 7.63
CA ALA A 65 -5.44 -9.08 6.65
C ALA A 65 -6.09 -10.35 7.23
N ARG A 66 -5.78 -10.70 8.48
CA ARG A 66 -6.46 -11.79 9.19
C ARG A 66 -7.96 -11.52 9.39
N SER A 67 -8.30 -10.27 9.72
CA SER A 67 -9.70 -9.84 9.84
C SER A 67 -10.46 -9.93 8.52
N LEU A 68 -9.84 -9.49 7.40
CA LEU A 68 -10.42 -9.61 6.06
C LEU A 68 -10.61 -11.08 5.66
N ALA A 69 -9.60 -11.92 5.87
CA ALA A 69 -9.70 -13.35 5.58
C ALA A 69 -10.84 -14.02 6.39
N LYS A 70 -10.97 -13.65 7.68
CA LYS A 70 -12.10 -14.11 8.51
C LYS A 70 -13.46 -13.66 7.96
N ALA A 71 -13.56 -12.43 7.48
CA ALA A 71 -14.80 -11.92 6.87
C ALA A 71 -15.14 -12.64 5.55
N LEU A 72 -14.12 -13.09 4.81
CA LEU A 72 -14.28 -13.91 3.60
C LEU A 72 -14.54 -15.41 3.90
N GLY A 73 -14.40 -15.85 5.16
CA GLY A 73 -14.50 -17.27 5.54
C GLY A 73 -13.33 -18.13 5.07
N VAL A 74 -12.12 -17.55 4.91
CA VAL A 74 -10.92 -18.19 4.37
C VAL A 74 -9.70 -17.98 5.27
N GLU A 75 -8.58 -18.66 4.96
CA GLU A 75 -7.30 -18.45 5.63
C GLU A 75 -6.46 -17.34 4.99
N ALA A 76 -5.78 -16.52 5.80
CA ALA A 76 -4.79 -15.57 5.32
C ALA A 76 -3.45 -16.29 5.07
N ARG A 77 -2.90 -16.15 3.86
CA ARG A 77 -1.57 -16.65 3.47
C ARG A 77 -0.67 -15.49 3.09
N PHE A 78 0.37 -15.27 3.87
CA PHE A 78 1.29 -14.15 3.66
C PHE A 78 2.40 -14.51 2.70
N VAL A 79 2.61 -13.65 1.69
CA VAL A 79 3.66 -13.78 0.67
C VAL A 79 4.65 -12.63 0.86
N LYS A 80 5.89 -12.97 1.27
CA LYS A 80 6.94 -11.97 1.44
C LYS A 80 7.40 -11.43 0.08
N THR A 81 7.51 -10.11 -0.01
CA THR A 81 8.02 -9.38 -1.18
C THR A 81 8.99 -8.27 -0.75
N SER A 82 9.37 -7.40 -1.66
CA SER A 82 10.17 -6.19 -1.42
C SER A 82 9.48 -4.97 -2.01
N TRP A 83 9.88 -3.77 -1.59
CA TRP A 83 9.33 -2.53 -2.16
C TRP A 83 9.55 -2.41 -3.66
N THR A 84 10.67 -2.91 -4.17
CA THR A 84 10.97 -2.95 -5.60
C THR A 84 10.01 -3.86 -6.37
N ASN A 85 9.70 -5.03 -5.80
CA ASN A 85 8.91 -6.07 -6.47
C ASN A 85 7.42 -6.06 -6.08
N LEU A 86 6.99 -5.20 -5.15
CA LEU A 86 5.63 -5.24 -4.59
C LEU A 86 4.53 -5.30 -5.66
N THR A 87 4.62 -4.47 -6.69
CA THR A 87 3.58 -4.43 -7.72
C THR A 87 3.62 -5.65 -8.64
N SER A 88 4.81 -6.12 -9.05
CA SER A 88 4.95 -7.32 -9.89
C SER A 88 4.54 -8.59 -9.14
N ASP A 89 5.03 -8.75 -7.92
CA ASP A 89 4.67 -9.89 -7.08
C ASP A 89 3.18 -9.94 -6.74
N PHE A 90 2.57 -8.76 -6.50
CA PHE A 90 1.13 -8.68 -6.31
C PHE A 90 0.36 -9.18 -7.54
N LEU A 91 0.72 -8.71 -8.73
CA LEU A 91 0.04 -9.10 -9.97
C LEU A 91 0.17 -10.60 -10.29
N GLU A 92 1.29 -11.22 -9.90
CA GLU A 92 1.60 -12.61 -10.23
C GLU A 92 1.21 -13.61 -9.14
N LYS A 93 1.32 -13.23 -7.85
CA LYS A 93 1.35 -14.19 -6.73
C LYS A 93 0.24 -13.99 -5.71
N CYS A 94 -0.39 -12.79 -5.66
CA CYS A 94 -1.26 -12.43 -4.56
C CYS A 94 -2.65 -11.98 -5.01
N ASP A 95 -3.57 -12.02 -4.08
CA ASP A 95 -4.94 -11.56 -4.28
C ASP A 95 -5.10 -10.09 -3.85
N ILE A 96 -4.31 -9.70 -2.85
CA ILE A 96 -4.27 -8.35 -2.28
C ILE A 96 -2.83 -8.04 -1.83
N ALA A 97 -2.41 -6.76 -1.88
CA ALA A 97 -1.20 -6.33 -1.23
C ALA A 97 -1.51 -5.32 -0.11
N MET A 98 -0.98 -5.60 1.08
CA MET A 98 -1.17 -4.85 2.32
C MET A 98 0.21 -4.60 2.96
N GLY A 99 0.30 -3.74 3.97
CA GLY A 99 1.56 -3.45 4.67
C GLY A 99 1.99 -1.99 4.54
N GLY A 100 1.09 -1.04 4.82
CA GLY A 100 1.38 0.40 4.77
C GLY A 100 1.57 0.92 3.35
N VAL A 101 0.85 0.36 2.39
CA VAL A 101 1.02 0.69 0.97
C VAL A 101 0.47 2.08 0.67
N SER A 102 1.34 3.00 0.24
CA SER A 102 0.91 4.33 -0.17
C SER A 102 0.23 4.31 -1.54
N VAL A 103 -0.89 5.03 -1.66
CA VAL A 103 -1.56 5.31 -2.93
C VAL A 103 -0.66 6.20 -3.78
N THR A 104 -0.41 5.82 -5.01
CA THR A 104 0.31 6.63 -5.99
C THR A 104 -0.30 6.47 -7.38
N LEU A 105 -0.28 7.55 -8.18
CA LEU A 105 -0.76 7.49 -9.56
C LEU A 105 0.03 6.49 -10.41
N GLU A 106 1.31 6.29 -10.11
CA GLU A 106 2.17 5.31 -10.80
C GLU A 106 1.68 3.87 -10.58
N ARG A 107 1.35 3.52 -9.33
CA ARG A 107 0.76 2.22 -8.98
C ARG A 107 -0.64 2.09 -9.56
N GLN A 108 -1.46 3.17 -9.49
CA GLN A 108 -2.84 3.19 -9.98
C GLN A 108 -2.97 2.87 -11.49
N LYS A 109 -1.94 3.14 -12.29
CA LYS A 109 -1.92 2.72 -13.70
C LYS A 109 -1.95 1.20 -13.88
N LYS A 110 -1.48 0.44 -12.90
CA LYS A 110 -1.33 -1.02 -12.97
C LYS A 110 -2.35 -1.79 -12.13
N VAL A 111 -2.80 -1.19 -11.01
CA VAL A 111 -3.66 -1.82 -10.02
C VAL A 111 -4.84 -0.92 -9.66
N SER A 112 -5.86 -1.47 -9.00
CA SER A 112 -6.84 -0.69 -8.25
C SER A 112 -6.40 -0.55 -6.78
N PHE A 113 -6.98 0.40 -6.07
CA PHE A 113 -6.84 0.53 -4.63
C PHE A 113 -8.21 0.45 -3.96
N SER A 114 -8.24 -0.07 -2.73
CA SER A 114 -9.37 0.12 -1.84
C SER A 114 -9.61 1.62 -1.58
N ALA A 115 -10.74 1.97 -0.95
CA ALA A 115 -10.85 3.28 -0.32
C ALA A 115 -9.69 3.48 0.68
N PRO A 116 -9.09 4.68 0.76
CA PRO A 116 -8.03 4.95 1.71
C PRO A 116 -8.50 4.72 3.15
N HIS A 117 -7.70 4.00 3.93
CA HIS A 117 -8.04 3.74 5.32
C HIS A 117 -7.31 4.65 6.31
N MET A 118 -6.19 5.26 5.89
CA MET A 118 -5.38 6.17 6.71
C MET A 118 -4.84 7.32 5.85
N VAL A 119 -4.93 8.54 6.37
CA VAL A 119 -4.18 9.69 5.85
C VAL A 119 -2.79 9.68 6.45
N ASP A 120 -1.78 9.97 5.64
CA ASP A 120 -0.37 9.99 6.01
C ASP A 120 0.35 11.07 5.18
N GLY A 121 1.67 11.09 5.20
CA GLY A 121 2.47 12.02 4.40
C GLY A 121 3.96 11.83 4.64
N LYS A 122 4.78 12.45 3.80
CA LYS A 122 6.23 12.41 3.97
C LYS A 122 6.69 13.40 5.04
N ALA A 123 7.32 12.89 6.10
CA ALA A 123 7.89 13.66 7.19
C ALA A 123 9.36 13.27 7.42
N ALA A 124 10.13 14.17 8.00
CA ALA A 124 11.53 13.90 8.30
C ALA A 124 11.69 13.27 9.69
N ILE A 125 12.74 12.46 9.85
CA ILE A 125 13.22 11.95 11.12
C ILE A 125 14.74 12.09 11.17
N ALA A 126 15.27 12.59 12.28
CA ALA A 126 16.69 12.81 12.50
C ALA A 126 17.02 12.63 13.99
N ARG A 127 18.33 12.68 14.33
CA ARG A 127 18.70 12.78 15.75
C ARG A 127 18.03 14.02 16.37
N CYS A 128 17.51 13.91 17.58
CA CYS A 128 16.84 15.01 18.28
C CYS A 128 17.72 16.26 18.38
N ALA A 129 19.02 16.09 18.61
CA ALA A 129 20.00 17.19 18.63
C ALA A 129 20.12 17.95 17.30
N ASP A 130 19.76 17.32 16.18
CA ASP A 130 19.85 17.88 14.84
C ASP A 130 18.48 18.27 14.25
N ALA A 131 17.38 17.96 14.93
CA ALA A 131 16.01 18.11 14.39
C ALA A 131 15.70 19.54 13.93
N ALA A 132 16.25 20.55 14.59
CA ALA A 132 16.08 21.96 14.19
C ALA A 132 16.66 22.29 12.81
N LYS A 133 17.62 21.48 12.32
CA LYS A 133 18.27 21.65 11.01
C LYS A 133 17.42 21.19 9.83
N PHE A 134 16.39 20.35 10.05
CA PHE A 134 15.68 19.63 8.99
C PHE A 134 14.18 19.96 8.91
N GLN A 135 13.81 21.20 9.22
CA GLN A 135 12.41 21.65 9.33
C GLN A 135 11.68 21.84 8.00
N SER A 136 12.39 21.84 6.88
CA SER A 136 11.83 22.00 5.54
C SER A 136 12.62 21.24 4.50
N LEU A 137 12.03 21.04 3.32
CA LEU A 137 12.71 20.39 2.21
C LEU A 137 13.99 21.14 1.80
N ALA A 138 13.94 22.48 1.75
CA ALA A 138 15.11 23.30 1.44
C ALA A 138 16.22 23.18 2.49
N ALA A 139 15.85 23.00 3.77
CA ALA A 139 16.80 22.79 4.84
C ALA A 139 17.43 21.38 4.81
N ILE A 140 16.71 20.38 4.29
CA ILE A 140 17.22 19.02 4.08
C ILE A 140 18.13 18.95 2.85
N ASP A 141 17.74 19.61 1.74
CA ASP A 141 18.49 19.55 0.47
C ASP A 141 19.72 20.48 0.49
N GLN A 142 20.70 20.18 1.36
CA GLN A 142 21.96 20.90 1.48
C GLN A 142 23.15 19.98 1.13
N PRO A 143 24.25 20.50 0.56
CA PRO A 143 25.40 19.69 0.13
C PRO A 143 26.03 18.86 1.25
N ALA A 144 25.94 19.31 2.50
CA ALA A 144 26.48 18.63 3.67
C ALA A 144 25.53 17.58 4.25
N THR A 145 24.26 17.54 3.81
CA THR A 145 23.26 16.61 4.34
C THR A 145 23.41 15.22 3.72
N ARG A 146 23.52 14.22 4.57
CA ARG A 146 23.49 12.78 4.22
C ARG A 146 22.08 12.25 4.46
N ALA A 147 21.27 12.26 3.40
CA ALA A 147 19.90 11.76 3.42
C ALA A 147 19.89 10.27 3.09
N ILE A 148 19.27 9.44 3.94
CA ILE A 148 19.22 7.98 3.78
C ILE A 148 17.82 7.52 3.42
N VAL A 149 17.71 6.53 2.52
CA VAL A 149 16.43 5.91 2.15
C VAL A 149 16.62 4.44 1.77
N ASN A 150 15.56 3.65 1.92
CA ASN A 150 15.50 2.29 1.37
C ASN A 150 15.17 2.33 -0.13
N PRO A 151 15.73 1.42 -0.95
CA PRO A 151 15.49 1.39 -2.39
C PRO A 151 14.08 0.89 -2.77
N GLY A 152 13.59 1.30 -3.95
CA GLY A 152 12.41 0.77 -4.64
C GLY A 152 11.06 1.32 -4.19
N GLY A 153 10.98 2.03 -3.06
CA GLY A 153 9.74 2.53 -2.49
C GLY A 153 9.40 3.99 -2.85
N THR A 154 8.39 4.52 -2.16
CA THR A 154 7.98 5.93 -2.29
C THR A 154 9.01 6.87 -1.67
N ASN A 155 9.80 6.41 -0.67
CA ASN A 155 10.83 7.20 -0.03
C ASN A 155 11.97 7.53 -1.00
N GLU A 156 12.48 6.52 -1.73
CA GLU A 156 13.50 6.76 -2.75
C GLU A 156 12.99 7.67 -3.87
N ARG A 157 11.76 7.46 -4.35
CA ARG A 157 11.17 8.34 -5.39
C ARG A 157 11.03 9.77 -4.91
N PHE A 158 10.57 9.98 -3.67
CA PHE A 158 10.51 11.30 -3.06
C PHE A 158 11.90 11.95 -2.99
N ALA A 159 12.88 11.24 -2.47
CA ALA A 159 14.26 11.76 -2.35
C ALA A 159 14.84 12.15 -3.71
N ARG A 160 14.76 11.30 -4.72
CA ARG A 160 15.28 11.57 -6.07
C ARG A 160 14.55 12.71 -6.77
N ALA A 161 13.27 12.89 -6.52
CA ALA A 161 12.50 14.00 -7.10
C ALA A 161 12.87 15.37 -6.47
N ASN A 162 13.19 15.38 -5.19
CA ASN A 162 13.30 16.60 -4.40
C ASN A 162 14.71 16.99 -4.02
N TYR A 163 15.66 16.05 -3.86
CA TYR A 163 17.02 16.37 -3.50
C TYR A 163 17.90 16.62 -4.75
N LYS A 164 18.52 17.80 -4.77
CA LYS A 164 19.43 18.22 -5.84
C LYS A 164 20.87 18.38 -5.34
N GLN A 165 21.04 18.64 -4.04
CA GLN A 165 22.30 18.92 -3.39
C GLN A 165 22.67 17.91 -2.31
N ALA A 166 21.66 17.41 -1.57
CA ALA A 166 21.88 16.44 -0.50
C ALA A 166 22.47 15.12 -1.03
N GLN A 167 23.36 14.53 -0.25
CA GLN A 167 23.98 13.25 -0.55
C GLN A 167 22.98 12.13 -0.24
N LEU A 168 22.46 11.48 -1.29
CA LEU A 168 21.50 10.38 -1.13
C LEU A 168 22.21 9.06 -0.88
N ILE A 169 21.98 8.46 0.30
CA ILE A 169 22.49 7.15 0.70
C ILE A 169 21.38 6.12 0.54
N LEU A 170 21.62 5.09 -0.28
CA LEU A 170 20.71 3.94 -0.37
C LEU A 170 21.13 2.88 0.65
N HIS A 171 20.20 2.52 1.55
CA HIS A 171 20.40 1.46 2.53
C HIS A 171 19.37 0.34 2.27
N PRO A 172 19.82 -0.87 1.88
CA PRO A 172 18.92 -1.92 1.42
C PRO A 172 18.05 -2.53 2.52
N ASP A 173 18.48 -2.45 3.78
CA ASP A 173 17.75 -2.98 4.93
C ASP A 173 16.95 -1.88 5.63
N ASN A 174 15.64 -1.84 5.36
CA ASN A 174 14.73 -0.86 5.93
C ASN A 174 14.55 -1.01 7.45
N VAL A 175 14.87 -2.17 8.02
CA VAL A 175 14.77 -2.43 9.47
C VAL A 175 15.89 -1.71 10.23
N THR A 176 17.11 -1.74 9.70
CA THR A 176 18.31 -1.16 10.34
C THR A 176 18.64 0.26 9.88
N ILE A 177 17.81 0.85 9.01
CA ILE A 177 18.08 2.18 8.42
C ILE A 177 18.12 3.29 9.49
N PHE A 178 17.28 3.20 10.53
CA PHE A 178 17.23 4.18 11.61
C PHE A 178 18.47 4.12 12.52
N ASP A 179 19.06 2.94 12.69
CA ASP A 179 20.33 2.79 13.37
C ASP A 179 21.47 3.54 12.70
N GLN A 180 21.43 3.68 11.35
CA GLN A 180 22.44 4.47 10.63
C GLN A 180 22.38 5.96 11.00
N ILE A 181 21.16 6.48 11.29
CA ILE A 181 20.99 7.85 11.75
C ILE A 181 21.45 7.99 13.19
N VAL A 182 21.08 7.07 14.07
CA VAL A 182 21.52 7.04 15.48
C VAL A 182 23.05 7.01 15.58
N GLN A 183 23.70 6.18 14.77
CA GLN A 183 25.17 6.03 14.72
C GLN A 183 25.90 7.19 14.02
N GLY A 184 25.19 8.19 13.48
CA GLY A 184 25.78 9.32 12.77
C GLY A 184 26.33 8.99 11.40
N LYS A 185 25.99 7.83 10.82
CA LYS A 185 26.35 7.43 9.45
C LYS A 185 25.48 8.12 8.39
N ALA A 186 24.29 8.54 8.79
CA ALA A 186 23.39 9.40 8.03
C ALA A 186 22.84 10.51 8.95
N ASP A 187 22.22 11.53 8.39
CA ASP A 187 21.74 12.68 9.14
C ASP A 187 20.21 12.70 9.26
N VAL A 188 19.52 12.35 8.20
CA VAL A 188 18.05 12.46 8.09
C VAL A 188 17.50 11.40 7.15
N MET A 189 16.28 10.92 7.45
CA MET A 189 15.43 10.19 6.51
C MET A 189 14.12 10.95 6.35
N VAL A 190 13.60 11.01 5.12
CA VAL A 190 12.20 11.39 4.88
C VAL A 190 11.44 10.13 4.53
N THR A 191 10.50 9.80 5.40
CA THR A 191 9.61 8.65 5.27
C THR A 191 8.18 9.05 5.63
N ASP A 192 7.27 8.09 5.80
CA ASP A 192 5.89 8.41 6.16
C ASP A 192 5.79 8.89 7.63
N ALA A 193 4.94 9.87 7.88
CA ALA A 193 4.77 10.50 9.21
C ALA A 193 4.46 9.46 10.30
N SER A 194 3.60 8.50 9.99
CA SER A 194 3.28 7.38 10.88
C SER A 194 4.52 6.56 11.26
N GLU A 195 5.44 6.31 10.32
CA GLU A 195 6.69 5.62 10.60
C GLU A 195 7.63 6.49 11.44
N THR A 196 7.75 7.79 11.17
CA THR A 196 8.61 8.68 11.97
C THR A 196 8.19 8.70 13.44
N LEU A 197 6.87 8.73 13.71
CA LEU A 197 6.33 8.68 15.06
C LEU A 197 6.63 7.34 15.74
N TRP A 198 6.47 6.24 15.03
CA TRP A 198 6.78 4.90 15.55
C TRP A 198 8.26 4.75 15.86
N GLN A 199 9.12 5.15 14.93
CA GLN A 199 10.57 5.03 15.10
C GLN A 199 11.13 5.92 16.20
N ALA A 200 10.55 7.10 16.41
CA ALA A 200 10.91 7.96 17.53
C ALA A 200 10.58 7.34 18.90
N LYS A 201 9.55 6.47 18.98
CA LYS A 201 9.28 5.69 20.21
C LYS A 201 10.31 4.58 20.43
N LEU A 202 10.74 3.90 19.34
CA LEU A 202 11.73 2.82 19.43
C LEU A 202 13.15 3.33 19.68
N HIS A 203 13.48 4.51 19.17
CA HIS A 203 14.80 5.13 19.23
C HIS A 203 14.69 6.50 19.93
N PRO A 204 14.86 6.58 21.26
CA PRO A 204 14.73 7.85 22.00
C PRO A 204 15.70 8.96 21.55
N GLN A 205 16.74 8.61 20.79
CA GLN A 205 17.68 9.56 20.19
C GLN A 205 17.13 10.24 18.92
N LEU A 206 16.05 9.68 18.31
CA LEU A 206 15.44 10.18 17.10
C LEU A 206 14.17 10.97 17.39
N CYS A 207 13.98 12.06 16.66
CA CYS A 207 12.80 12.90 16.72
C CYS A 207 12.10 12.96 15.36
N ALA A 208 10.79 12.69 15.35
CA ALA A 208 9.93 13.00 14.21
C ALA A 208 9.84 14.51 14.05
N ILE A 209 9.98 14.99 12.81
CA ILE A 209 10.04 16.42 12.50
C ILE A 209 8.77 16.79 11.75
N ARG A 210 7.91 17.59 12.39
CA ARG A 210 6.63 18.10 11.88
C ARG A 210 5.76 16.99 11.24
N PRO A 211 5.52 15.86 11.93
CA PRO A 211 4.73 14.76 11.37
C PRO A 211 3.26 15.14 11.11
N ASP A 212 2.75 16.16 11.79
CA ASP A 212 1.43 16.77 11.60
C ASP A 212 1.35 17.76 10.42
N GLN A 213 2.50 18.14 9.86
CA GLN A 213 2.61 19.04 8.70
C GLN A 213 3.57 18.42 7.66
N PRO A 214 3.20 17.30 7.04
CA PRO A 214 4.11 16.56 6.18
C PRO A 214 4.53 17.35 4.94
N LEU A 215 5.74 17.06 4.47
CA LEU A 215 6.34 17.67 3.27
C LEU A 215 5.57 17.29 1.98
N GLN A 216 4.87 16.18 2.01
CA GLN A 216 4.02 15.70 0.92
C GLN A 216 2.87 14.88 1.50
N PHE A 217 1.66 15.13 1.01
CA PHE A 217 0.46 14.33 1.32
C PHE A 217 0.59 12.92 0.75
N SER A 218 0.11 11.94 1.50
CA SER A 218 -0.15 10.58 1.00
C SER A 218 -1.31 9.92 1.77
N GLU A 219 -1.78 8.79 1.24
CA GLU A 219 -2.80 7.95 1.87
C GLU A 219 -2.34 6.50 1.82
N LYS A 220 -2.82 5.70 2.77
CA LYS A 220 -2.65 4.25 2.80
C LYS A 220 -3.91 3.55 2.33
N ALA A 221 -3.74 2.61 1.41
CA ALA A 221 -4.81 1.74 0.90
C ALA A 221 -4.23 0.38 0.48
N PHE A 222 -5.11 -0.58 0.27
CA PHE A 222 -4.72 -1.91 -0.18
C PHE A 222 -4.72 -1.99 -1.71
N MET A 223 -3.71 -2.64 -2.30
CA MET A 223 -3.68 -2.91 -3.73
C MET A 223 -4.63 -4.06 -4.07
N LEU A 224 -5.46 -3.85 -5.06
CA LEU A 224 -6.47 -4.77 -5.57
C LEU A 224 -6.30 -4.99 -7.07
N PRO A 225 -6.79 -6.11 -7.63
CA PRO A 225 -6.80 -6.34 -9.06
C PRO A 225 -7.51 -5.22 -9.80
N ARG A 226 -6.93 -4.79 -10.92
CA ARG A 226 -7.48 -3.70 -11.70
C ARG A 226 -8.81 -4.13 -12.35
N GLY A 227 -9.85 -3.31 -12.14
CA GLY A 227 -11.17 -3.55 -12.73
C GLY A 227 -12.02 -4.61 -12.01
N ASP A 228 -11.54 -5.19 -10.93
CA ASP A 228 -12.31 -6.13 -10.11
C ASP A 228 -13.20 -5.37 -9.13
N VAL A 229 -14.35 -4.94 -9.61
CA VAL A 229 -15.32 -4.15 -8.83
C VAL A 229 -15.89 -4.95 -7.66
N PRO A 230 -16.35 -6.22 -7.80
CA PRO A 230 -16.91 -6.97 -6.68
C PRO A 230 -15.91 -7.16 -5.54
N PHE A 231 -14.65 -7.47 -5.83
CA PHE A 231 -13.64 -7.63 -4.77
C PHE A 231 -13.33 -6.30 -4.07
N LYS A 232 -13.22 -5.21 -4.86
CA LYS A 232 -13.01 -3.88 -4.29
C LYS A 232 -14.16 -3.47 -3.37
N GLU A 233 -15.41 -3.62 -3.80
CA GLU A 233 -16.60 -3.27 -3.00
C GLU A 233 -16.68 -4.08 -1.72
N PHE A 234 -16.32 -5.37 -1.76
CA PHE A 234 -16.25 -6.20 -0.55
C PHE A 234 -15.20 -5.66 0.43
N VAL A 235 -13.98 -5.37 -0.03
CA VAL A 235 -12.90 -4.84 0.80
C VAL A 235 -13.27 -3.47 1.39
N ASP A 236 -13.86 -2.60 0.59
CA ASP A 236 -14.28 -1.27 1.03
C ASP A 236 -15.42 -1.36 2.07
N THR A 237 -16.40 -2.24 1.85
CA THR A 237 -17.50 -2.48 2.81
C THR A 237 -16.98 -3.06 4.12
N TRP A 238 -16.09 -4.05 4.06
CA TRP A 238 -15.44 -4.61 5.26
C TRP A 238 -14.70 -3.53 6.05
N MET A 239 -13.88 -2.70 5.40
CA MET A 239 -13.14 -1.63 6.06
C MET A 239 -14.08 -0.57 6.65
N HIS A 240 -15.15 -0.21 5.94
CA HIS A 240 -16.18 0.69 6.46
C HIS A 240 -16.80 0.17 7.75
N GLN A 241 -17.16 -1.12 7.79
CA GLN A 241 -17.72 -1.76 8.98
C GLN A 241 -16.73 -1.77 10.14
N LEU A 242 -15.46 -2.12 9.90
CA LEU A 242 -14.43 -2.07 10.95
C LEU A 242 -14.29 -0.68 11.57
N LYS A 243 -14.33 0.38 10.74
CA LYS A 243 -14.30 1.77 11.23
C LYS A 243 -15.54 2.12 12.03
N ALA A 244 -16.71 1.76 11.52
CA ALA A 244 -17.99 2.05 12.17
C ALA A 244 -18.17 1.35 13.53
N THR A 245 -17.60 0.15 13.70
CA THR A 245 -17.65 -0.61 14.97
C THR A 245 -16.51 -0.27 15.95
N GLY A 246 -15.53 0.54 15.53
CA GLY A 246 -14.34 0.84 16.32
C GLY A 246 -13.28 -0.28 16.33
N ASP A 247 -13.49 -1.36 15.58
CA ASP A 247 -12.52 -2.46 15.47
C ASP A 247 -11.22 -2.01 14.80
N TYR A 248 -11.32 -1.13 13.79
CA TYR A 248 -10.16 -0.51 13.16
C TYR A 248 -9.31 0.27 14.16
N ASP A 249 -9.92 1.12 14.97
CA ASP A 249 -9.23 1.91 15.99
C ASP A 249 -8.61 1.02 17.07
N ARG A 250 -9.25 -0.11 17.40
CA ARG A 250 -8.70 -1.09 18.34
C ARG A 250 -7.41 -1.70 17.79
N VAL A 251 -7.39 -2.08 16.52
CA VAL A 251 -6.16 -2.57 15.86
C VAL A 251 -5.07 -1.50 15.84
N LEU A 252 -5.39 -0.26 15.44
CA LEU A 252 -4.42 0.83 15.45
C LEU A 252 -3.85 1.09 16.85
N ASN A 253 -4.72 1.15 17.87
CA ASN A 253 -4.32 1.45 19.25
C ASN A 253 -3.41 0.36 19.85
N GLN A 254 -3.58 -0.89 19.44
CA GLN A 254 -2.70 -1.99 19.87
C GLN A 254 -1.25 -1.79 19.41
N TRP A 255 -1.04 -1.15 18.27
CA TRP A 255 0.27 -0.93 17.68
C TRP A 255 0.82 0.48 17.90
N LEU A 256 -0.03 1.51 17.91
CA LEU A 256 0.40 2.91 17.97
C LEU A 256 0.46 3.51 19.39
N LYS A 257 -0.19 2.91 20.37
CA LYS A 257 -0.11 3.31 21.78
C LYS A 257 0.96 2.52 22.52
#